data_6b14d9e39835c69924b3b9eac9a6cdba
#
_entry.id   6b14d9e39835c69924b3b9eac9a6cdba
#
_cell.length_a   1.000
_cell.length_b   1.000
_cell.length_c   1.000
_cell.angle_alpha   90.00
_cell.angle_beta   90.00
_cell.angle_gamma   90.00
#
_symmetry.space_group_name_H-M   'P 1'
#
loop_
_entity.id
_entity.type
_entity.pdbx_description
1 polymer ?
#
loop_
_entity_poly.entity_id
_entity_poly.type
_entity_poly.pdbx_seq_one_letter_code
_entity_poly.pdbx_strand_id
1 'polypeptide(L)' 'MRIALLGAGAMGTIIGALLTKAGYDVELVDNYKEHVDALNEKGAHIISGIDEIIPVKAVMNNG' A
#
# COMPACT_ATOMS: atom_id res chain seq x y z
N MET A 1 -8.00 10.77 -10.08
CA MET A 1 -6.71 10.33 -10.65
C MET A 1 -6.29 9.02 -9.99
N ARG A 2 -5.88 8.06 -10.81
CA ARG A 2 -5.42 6.77 -10.30
C ARG A 2 -3.89 6.75 -10.25
N ILE A 3 -3.33 6.36 -9.12
CA ILE A 3 -1.89 6.30 -8.91
C ILE A 3 -1.48 4.87 -8.66
N ALA A 4 -0.52 4.36 -9.43
CA ALA A 4 0.05 3.03 -9.22
C ALA A 4 1.48 3.20 -8.74
N LEU A 5 1.81 2.57 -7.61
CA LEU A 5 3.15 2.60 -7.05
C LEU A 5 3.79 1.22 -7.21
N LEU A 6 4.85 1.17 -7.98
CA LEU A 6 5.59 -0.08 -8.23
C LEU A 6 6.57 -0.33 -7.08
N GLY A 7 6.64 -1.60 -6.69
CA GLY A 7 7.56 -1.98 -5.62
C GLY A 7 7.07 -1.50 -4.27
N ALA A 8 6.02 -2.15 -3.76
CA ALA A 8 5.44 -1.80 -2.47
C ALA A 8 6.34 -2.28 -1.31
N GLY A 9 7.60 -1.84 -1.29
CA GLY A 9 8.48 -2.01 -0.15
C GLY A 9 8.09 -1.05 0.97
N ALA A 10 8.92 -0.95 2.01
CA ALA A 10 8.59 -0.14 3.18
C ALA A 10 8.24 1.31 2.79
N MET A 11 9.07 1.95 1.96
CA MET A 11 8.85 3.34 1.56
C MET A 11 7.61 3.48 0.67
N GLY A 12 7.45 2.58 -0.29
CA GLY A 12 6.30 2.62 -1.19
C GLY A 12 4.99 2.41 -0.44
N THR A 13 4.99 1.51 0.54
CA THR A 13 3.81 1.25 1.35
C THR A 13 3.42 2.48 2.17
N ILE A 14 4.39 3.16 2.77
CA ILE A 14 4.12 4.37 3.55
C ILE A 14 3.55 5.48 2.67
N ILE A 15 4.19 5.73 1.52
CA ILE A 15 3.73 6.77 0.60
C ILE A 15 2.33 6.43 0.08
N GLY A 16 2.11 5.18 -0.33
CA GLY A 16 0.82 4.75 -0.84
C GLY A 16 -0.28 4.87 0.19
N ALA A 17 0.02 4.51 1.44
CA ALA A 17 -0.96 4.61 2.52
C ALA A 17 -1.33 6.06 2.81
N LEU A 18 -0.35 6.95 2.84
CA LEU A 18 -0.60 8.37 3.09
C LEU A 18 -1.42 8.99 1.95
N LEU A 19 -1.13 8.64 0.71
CA LEU A 19 -1.90 9.12 -0.44
C LEU A 19 -3.34 8.57 -0.40
N THR A 20 -3.50 7.31 -0.02
CA THR A 20 -4.83 6.72 0.12
C THR A 20 -5.63 7.44 1.20
N LYS A 21 -4.99 7.74 2.32
CA LYS A 21 -5.63 8.47 3.40
C LYS A 21 -6.05 9.87 2.95
N ALA A 22 -5.27 10.49 2.07
CA ALA A 22 -5.57 11.81 1.55
C ALA A 22 -6.70 11.82 0.50
N GLY A 23 -7.21 10.65 0.13
CA GLY A 23 -8.34 10.54 -0.78
C GLY A 23 -7.99 10.21 -2.21
N TYR A 24 -6.72 9.91 -2.51
CA TYR A 24 -6.31 9.51 -3.85
C TYR A 24 -6.60 8.03 -4.08
N ASP A 25 -6.89 7.68 -5.33
CA ASP A 25 -7.08 6.29 -5.74
C ASP A 25 -5.70 5.69 -6.00
N VAL A 26 -5.16 4.96 -5.03
CA VAL A 26 -3.81 4.42 -5.07
C VAL A 26 -3.83 2.91 -5.10
N GLU A 27 -3.01 2.33 -5.95
CA GLU A 27 -2.83 0.89 -6.07
C GLU A 27 -1.36 0.57 -5.86
N LEU A 28 -1.08 -0.30 -4.88
CA LEU A 28 0.28 -0.75 -4.61
C LEU A 28 0.55 -2.01 -5.42
N VAL A 29 1.64 -2.01 -6.17
CA VAL A 29 1.98 -3.12 -7.06
C VAL A 29 3.23 -3.81 -6.56
N ASP A 30 3.17 -5.12 -6.33
CA ASP A 30 4.29 -5.89 -5.80
C ASP A 30 4.39 -7.23 -6.49
N ASN A 31 5.58 -7.84 -6.42
CA ASN A 31 5.84 -9.16 -6.98
C ASN A 31 5.58 -10.29 -5.99
N TYR A 32 5.44 -9.99 -4.70
CA TYR A 32 5.28 -10.99 -3.66
C TYR A 32 3.82 -11.14 -3.27
N LYS A 33 3.25 -12.30 -3.58
CA LYS A 33 1.85 -12.57 -3.28
C LYS A 33 1.55 -12.45 -1.79
N GLU A 34 2.44 -12.95 -0.93
CA GLU A 34 2.24 -12.88 0.50
C GLU A 34 2.14 -11.45 1.00
N HIS A 35 2.95 -10.55 0.44
CA HIS A 35 2.94 -9.15 0.79
C HIS A 35 1.65 -8.48 0.30
N VAL A 36 1.25 -8.78 -0.93
CA VAL A 36 0.02 -8.25 -1.50
C VAL A 36 -1.19 -8.69 -0.68
N ASP A 37 -1.27 -9.98 -0.35
CA ASP A 37 -2.37 -10.51 0.43
C ASP A 37 -2.42 -9.87 1.83
N ALA A 38 -1.28 -9.70 2.46
CA ALA A 38 -1.21 -9.08 3.78
C ALA A 38 -1.67 -7.63 3.75
N LEU A 39 -1.28 -6.87 2.73
CA LEU A 39 -1.70 -5.48 2.59
C LEU A 39 -3.20 -5.37 2.37
N ASN A 40 -3.78 -6.24 1.55
CA ASN A 40 -5.21 -6.21 1.28
C ASN A 40 -6.03 -6.66 2.49
N GLU A 41 -5.49 -7.59 3.27
CA GLU A 41 -6.20 -8.15 4.41
C GLU A 41 -6.07 -7.28 5.67
N LYS A 42 -4.87 -6.79 5.94
CA LYS A 42 -4.56 -6.10 7.19
C LYS A 42 -4.38 -4.60 7.05
N GLY A 43 -4.22 -4.10 5.82
CA GLY A 43 -3.92 -2.70 5.59
C GLY A 43 -2.44 -2.40 5.80
N ALA A 44 -2.07 -1.14 5.59
CA ALA A 44 -0.70 -0.68 5.79
C ALA A 44 -0.55 -0.17 7.22
N HIS A 45 0.36 -0.77 7.97
CA HIS A 45 0.63 -0.36 9.34
C HIS A 45 1.77 0.65 9.35
N ILE A 46 1.46 1.88 9.72
CA ILE A 46 2.43 2.97 9.79
C ILE A 46 2.81 3.22 11.23
N ILE A 47 4.11 3.07 11.52
CA ILE A 47 4.65 3.35 12.84
C ILE A 47 5.46 4.63 12.73
N SER A 48 4.85 5.75 13.10
CA SER A 48 5.48 7.06 13.00
C SER A 48 4.91 7.96 14.09
N GLY A 49 5.28 7.69 15.32
CA GLY A 49 4.77 8.42 16.47
C GLY A 49 3.41 7.94 16.92
N ILE A 50 2.50 7.73 16.01
CA ILE A 50 1.18 7.16 16.27
C ILE A 50 1.01 5.95 15.36
N ASP A 51 0.73 4.78 15.96
CA ASP A 51 0.45 3.58 15.18
C ASP A 51 -0.88 3.76 14.48
N GLU A 52 -0.87 3.61 13.16
CA GLU A 52 -2.08 3.76 12.37
C GLU A 52 -2.13 2.66 11.31
N ILE A 53 -3.30 2.05 11.14
CA ILE A 53 -3.53 1.07 10.09
C ILE A 53 -4.44 1.71 9.05
N ILE A 54 -3.95 1.81 7.82
CA ILE A 54 -4.67 2.44 6.72
C ILE A 54 -5.03 1.37 5.70
N PRO A 55 -6.32 1.17 5.41
CA PRO A 55 -6.72 0.22 4.36
C PRO A 55 -6.14 0.66 3.02
N VAL A 56 -5.51 -0.27 2.33
CA VAL A 56 -4.89 -0.01 1.03
C VAL A 56 -5.29 -1.08 0.03
N LYS A 57 -5.13 -0.79 -1.25
CA LYS A 57 -5.35 -1.74 -2.32
C LYS A 57 -4.01 -2.15 -2.90
N ALA A 58 -3.74 -3.45 -2.92
CA ALA A 58 -2.49 -3.99 -3.45
C ALA A 58 -2.79 -5.05 -4.49
N VAL A 59 -1.97 -5.11 -5.53
CA VAL A 59 -2.12 -6.07 -6.61
C VAL A 59 -0.77 -6.67 -6.98
N MET A 60 -0.82 -7.85 -7.60
CA MET A 60 0.38 -8.49 -8.11
C MET A 60 0.85 -7.83 -9.40
N ASN A 61 2.17 -7.75 -9.54
CA ASN A 61 2.77 -7.30 -10.80
C ASN A 61 2.85 -8.49 -11.74
N ASN A 62 1.95 -8.53 -12.72
CA ASN A 62 1.88 -9.61 -13.68
C ASN A 62 2.54 -9.28 -15.03
N GLY A 63 3.21 -8.17 -15.07
CA GLY A 63 3.81 -7.67 -16.30
C GLY A 63 5.24 -8.15 -16.57
#